data_23d87e95a0f446f92fcdc4865acd4ea1
#
_entry.id   23d87e95a0f446f92fcdc4865acd4ea1
#
_cell.length_a   1.000
_cell.length_b   1.000
_cell.length_c   1.000
_cell.angle_alpha   90.00
_cell.angle_beta   90.00
_cell.angle_gamma   90.00
#
_symmetry.space_group_name_H-M   'P 1'
#
loop_
_entity.id
_entity.type
_entity.pdbx_description
1 polymer ?
#
loop_
_entity_poly.entity_id
_entity_poly.type
_entity_poly.pdbx_seq_one_letter_code
_entity_poly.pdbx_strand_id
1 'polypeptide(L)'
;MNYTQTLEFLFSSLPVFEAKGATAYKPGLERITAFCRHIGNPQRNFFTIHVAGTNGKGSVSHIIASVLQQAGYRTGLFTSPHLQDFRERIRVDGEMIPKQKVVNFVDKHHGKMVELELSFFEMTAALAFDYFAQSDVEVAVIETGLGGRLDATNIIVPLVSVIT
;
A
#
# COMPACT_ATOMS: atom_id res chain seq x y z
N MET A 1 9.96 -16.69 -7.36
CA MET A 1 9.14 -17.32 -6.27
C MET A 1 7.76 -17.68 -6.82
N ASN A 2 7.07 -18.69 -6.23
CA ASN A 2 5.63 -18.84 -6.44
C ASN A 2 4.84 -17.91 -5.50
N TYR A 3 3.52 -17.78 -5.67
CA TYR A 3 2.70 -16.84 -4.88
C TYR A 3 2.75 -17.11 -3.37
N THR A 4 2.73 -18.39 -2.96
CA THR A 4 2.82 -18.77 -1.53
C THR A 4 4.15 -18.33 -0.93
N GLN A 5 5.26 -18.64 -1.59
CA GLN A 5 6.60 -18.20 -1.15
C GLN A 5 6.74 -16.68 -1.10
N THR A 6 6.10 -15.98 -2.05
CA THR A 6 6.07 -14.51 -2.06
C THR A 6 5.35 -13.96 -0.84
N LEU A 7 4.21 -14.55 -0.47
CA LEU A 7 3.49 -14.15 0.74
C LEU A 7 4.28 -14.48 2.01
N GLU A 8 4.91 -15.65 2.08
CA GLU A 8 5.79 -16.03 3.21
C GLU A 8 6.92 -15.01 3.38
N PHE A 9 7.56 -14.58 2.30
CA PHE A 9 8.57 -13.53 2.34
C PHE A 9 8.00 -12.22 2.86
N LEU A 10 6.88 -11.74 2.32
CA LEU A 10 6.24 -10.50 2.76
C LEU A 10 5.88 -10.58 4.25
N PHE A 11 5.27 -11.68 4.69
CA PHE A 11 4.86 -11.85 6.09
C PHE A 11 6.03 -12.06 7.05
N SER A 12 7.16 -12.62 6.60
CA SER A 12 8.36 -12.74 7.44
C SER A 12 8.91 -11.38 7.90
N SER A 13 8.58 -10.33 7.17
CA SER A 13 8.95 -8.94 7.50
C SER A 13 7.91 -8.23 8.38
N LEU A 14 6.84 -8.94 8.81
CA LEU A 14 5.96 -8.44 9.86
C LEU A 14 6.77 -8.29 11.15
N PRO A 15 6.74 -7.11 11.80
CA PRO A 15 7.23 -7.03 13.15
C PRO A 15 6.43 -8.03 13.99
N VAL A 16 7.12 -8.99 14.60
CA VAL A 16 6.48 -9.89 15.57
C VAL A 16 6.21 -9.06 16.81
N PHE A 17 5.09 -8.36 16.85
CA PHE A 17 4.65 -7.54 17.98
C PHE A 17 4.60 -8.37 19.28
N GLU A 18 4.28 -9.65 19.16
CA GLU A 18 4.26 -10.60 20.29
C GLU A 18 5.65 -10.92 20.86
N ALA A 19 6.70 -10.87 20.01
CA ALA A 19 8.05 -11.25 20.43
C ALA A 19 8.98 -10.05 20.74
N LYS A 20 8.77 -8.88 20.15
CA LYS A 20 9.68 -7.71 20.25
C LYS A 20 9.02 -6.43 20.77
N GLY A 21 7.70 -6.45 21.04
CA GLY A 21 6.97 -5.28 21.56
C GLY A 21 7.11 -4.03 20.66
N ALA A 22 6.96 -2.85 21.26
CA ALA A 22 7.03 -1.56 20.58
C ALA A 22 8.37 -1.26 19.89
N THR A 23 9.46 -2.00 20.23
CA THR A 23 10.78 -1.83 19.60
C THR A 23 10.85 -2.39 18.17
N ALA A 24 9.85 -3.18 17.74
CA ALA A 24 9.77 -3.67 16.37
C ALA A 24 9.28 -2.60 15.36
N TYR A 25 8.65 -1.54 15.85
CA TYR A 25 8.22 -0.42 15.04
C TYR A 25 9.41 0.52 14.77
N LYS A 26 9.84 0.60 13.53
CA LYS A 26 10.87 1.56 13.08
C LYS A 26 10.12 2.76 12.45
N PRO A 27 9.85 3.83 13.21
CA PRO A 27 9.17 5.02 12.64
C PRO A 27 10.09 5.73 11.64
N GLY A 28 9.48 6.34 10.63
CA GLY A 28 10.17 7.12 9.62
C GLY A 28 9.71 6.79 8.22
N LEU A 29 9.92 7.74 7.31
CA LEU A 29 9.53 7.63 5.90
C LEU A 29 10.73 7.41 4.98
N GLU A 30 11.95 7.33 5.54
CA GLU A 30 13.19 7.31 4.79
C GLU A 30 13.30 6.05 3.92
N ARG A 31 12.95 4.89 4.48
CA ARG A 31 13.05 3.60 3.78
C ARG A 31 12.09 3.50 2.62
N ILE A 32 10.80 3.77 2.88
CA ILE A 32 9.77 3.74 1.82
C ILE A 32 10.05 4.80 0.75
N THR A 33 10.52 5.98 1.13
CA THR A 33 10.91 7.05 0.20
C THR A 33 12.09 6.62 -0.67
N ALA A 34 13.13 6.03 -0.08
CA ALA A 34 14.30 5.52 -0.81
C ALA A 34 13.89 4.40 -1.77
N PHE A 35 13.01 3.49 -1.33
CA PHE A 35 12.52 2.42 -2.18
C PHE A 35 11.63 2.93 -3.31
N CYS A 36 10.69 3.83 -3.05
CA CYS A 36 9.87 4.42 -4.10
C CYS A 36 10.72 5.18 -5.12
N ARG A 37 11.78 5.88 -4.68
CA ARG A 37 12.75 6.49 -5.61
C ARG A 37 13.44 5.46 -6.49
N HIS A 38 13.84 4.32 -5.94
CA HIS A 38 14.45 3.22 -6.68
C HIS A 38 13.54 2.66 -7.77
N ILE A 39 12.22 2.59 -7.52
CA ILE A 39 11.23 2.09 -8.49
C ILE A 39 10.61 3.20 -9.37
N GLY A 40 11.16 4.42 -9.33
CA GLY A 40 10.75 5.53 -10.21
C GLY A 40 9.67 6.44 -9.67
N ASN A 41 9.43 6.47 -8.34
CA ASN A 41 8.41 7.28 -7.65
C ASN A 41 6.98 7.08 -8.20
N PRO A 42 6.47 5.86 -8.30
CA PRO A 42 5.16 5.57 -8.90
C PRO A 42 4.01 6.30 -8.23
N GLN A 43 4.11 6.62 -6.93
CA GLN A 43 3.10 7.37 -6.17
C GLN A 43 2.84 8.79 -6.69
N ARG A 44 3.62 9.27 -7.65
CA ARG A 44 3.46 10.59 -8.28
C ARG A 44 2.71 10.57 -9.60
N ASN A 45 2.35 9.39 -10.09
CA ASN A 45 1.78 9.21 -11.43
C ASN A 45 0.24 9.27 -11.45
N PHE A 46 -0.40 9.45 -10.31
CA PHE A 46 -1.86 9.52 -10.17
C PHE A 46 -2.23 10.48 -9.03
N PHE A 47 -3.45 10.99 -9.05
CA PHE A 47 -3.98 11.76 -7.95
C PHE A 47 -4.33 10.88 -6.75
N THR A 48 -4.30 11.43 -5.54
CA THR A 48 -4.59 10.65 -4.34
C THR A 48 -5.59 11.35 -3.43
N ILE A 49 -6.41 10.54 -2.75
CA ILE A 49 -7.23 10.91 -1.60
C ILE A 49 -6.70 10.08 -0.42
N HIS A 50 -6.30 10.74 0.67
CA HIS A 50 -5.67 10.10 1.82
C HIS A 50 -6.65 10.02 2.98
N VAL A 51 -6.93 8.81 3.49
CA VAL A 51 -7.91 8.58 4.55
C VAL A 51 -7.22 8.10 5.82
N ALA A 52 -7.33 8.89 6.88
CA ALA A 52 -6.81 8.58 8.21
C ALA A 52 -7.94 8.54 9.25
N GLY A 53 -7.66 8.05 10.45
CA GLY A 53 -8.60 8.01 11.58
C GLY A 53 -8.48 6.74 12.40
N THR A 54 -9.25 6.65 13.48
CA THR A 54 -9.26 5.48 14.37
C THR A 54 -10.23 4.42 13.86
N ASN A 55 -11.47 4.81 13.58
CA ASN A 55 -12.55 3.94 13.11
C ASN A 55 -13.07 4.42 11.77
N GLY A 56 -13.59 3.51 10.94
CA GLY A 56 -14.32 3.84 9.73
C GLY A 56 -13.43 4.14 8.50
N LYS A 57 -12.10 4.14 8.62
CA LYS A 57 -11.20 4.38 7.49
C LYS A 57 -11.54 3.52 6.27
N GLY A 58 -11.60 2.20 6.47
CA GLY A 58 -11.90 1.24 5.39
C GLY A 58 -13.26 1.49 4.75
N SER A 59 -14.31 1.70 5.56
CA SER A 59 -15.66 2.00 5.05
C SER A 59 -15.69 3.28 4.21
N VAL A 60 -15.09 4.36 4.71
CA VAL A 60 -15.00 5.63 4.00
C VAL A 60 -14.19 5.49 2.72
N SER A 61 -13.06 4.77 2.77
CA SER A 61 -12.21 4.51 1.59
C SER A 61 -12.97 3.76 0.50
N HIS A 62 -13.73 2.72 0.85
CA HIS A 62 -14.55 1.96 -0.10
C HIS A 62 -15.68 2.81 -0.69
N ILE A 63 -16.34 3.63 0.11
CA ILE A 63 -17.42 4.52 -0.37
C ILE A 63 -16.85 5.54 -1.36
N ILE A 64 -15.74 6.21 -1.02
CA ILE A 64 -15.10 7.18 -1.91
C ILE A 64 -14.68 6.51 -3.22
N ALA A 65 -14.03 5.34 -3.16
CA ALA A 65 -13.61 4.60 -4.33
C ALA A 65 -14.80 4.22 -5.23
N SER A 66 -15.91 3.76 -4.62
CA SER A 66 -17.14 3.43 -5.36
C SER A 66 -17.73 4.65 -6.08
N VAL A 67 -17.75 5.81 -5.43
CA VAL A 67 -18.27 7.05 -6.04
C VAL A 67 -17.38 7.46 -7.22
N LEU A 68 -16.06 7.40 -7.08
CA LEU A 68 -15.12 7.73 -8.16
C LEU A 68 -15.28 6.79 -9.36
N GLN A 69 -15.43 5.48 -9.11
CA GLN A 69 -15.69 4.50 -10.17
C GLN A 69 -17.00 4.79 -10.90
N GLN A 70 -18.07 5.11 -10.18
CA GLN A 70 -19.35 5.48 -10.77
C GLN A 70 -19.28 6.80 -11.57
N ALA A 71 -18.39 7.69 -11.19
CA ALA A 71 -18.10 8.92 -11.94
C ALA A 71 -17.24 8.69 -13.18
N GLY A 72 -16.79 7.44 -13.43
CA GLY A 72 -16.02 7.04 -14.61
C GLY A 72 -14.51 7.17 -14.47
N TYR A 73 -13.96 7.46 -13.28
CA TYR A 73 -12.53 7.49 -13.05
C TYR A 73 -11.95 6.08 -12.89
N ARG A 74 -10.80 5.83 -13.49
CA ARG A 74 -10.02 4.63 -13.21
C ARG A 74 -9.42 4.74 -11.82
N THR A 75 -9.97 3.96 -10.89
CA THR A 75 -9.81 4.18 -9.46
C THR A 75 -8.97 3.09 -8.80
N GLY A 76 -7.89 3.49 -8.13
CA GLY A 76 -7.13 2.66 -7.21
C GLY A 76 -7.72 2.70 -5.79
N LEU A 77 -7.61 1.60 -5.06
CA LEU A 77 -7.97 1.53 -3.64
C LEU A 77 -6.93 0.73 -2.87
N PHE A 78 -6.35 1.36 -1.87
CA PHE A 78 -5.44 0.74 -0.90
C PHE A 78 -6.06 0.74 0.48
N THR A 79 -6.25 -0.45 1.08
CA THR A 79 -6.88 -0.61 2.40
C THR A 79 -6.13 -1.63 3.26
N SER A 80 -6.34 -1.59 4.58
CA SER A 80 -5.78 -2.52 5.55
C SER A 80 -6.61 -2.61 6.84
N PRO A 81 -6.59 -3.76 7.53
CA PRO A 81 -6.02 -5.05 7.10
C PRO A 81 -6.91 -5.75 6.05
N HIS A 82 -6.44 -6.87 5.48
CA HIS A 82 -7.27 -7.78 4.70
C HIS A 82 -7.99 -8.77 5.62
N LEU A 83 -9.06 -9.39 5.13
CA LEU A 83 -9.84 -10.37 5.89
C LEU A 83 -9.45 -11.82 5.54
N GLN A 84 -9.31 -12.16 4.28
CA GLN A 84 -9.02 -13.51 3.80
C GLN A 84 -7.85 -13.57 2.82
N ASP A 85 -7.77 -12.65 1.87
CA ASP A 85 -6.75 -12.64 0.82
C ASP A 85 -5.92 -11.36 0.88
N PHE A 86 -4.61 -11.50 0.90
CA PHE A 86 -3.67 -10.37 0.85
C PHE A 86 -4.03 -9.32 -0.22
N ARG A 87 -4.52 -9.78 -1.38
CA ARG A 87 -4.85 -8.95 -2.53
C ARG A 87 -6.03 -8.00 -2.31
N GLU A 88 -6.83 -8.23 -1.27
CA GLU A 88 -7.91 -7.32 -0.87
C GLU A 88 -7.39 -5.91 -0.58
N ARG A 89 -6.11 -5.82 -0.17
CA ARG A 89 -5.46 -4.54 0.16
C ARG A 89 -5.25 -3.63 -1.04
N ILE A 90 -5.24 -4.20 -2.27
CA ILE A 90 -4.86 -3.48 -3.49
C ILE A 90 -5.87 -3.81 -4.59
N ARG A 91 -6.67 -2.81 -4.96
CA ARG A 91 -7.71 -2.97 -5.98
C ARG A 91 -7.61 -1.86 -7.02
N VAL A 92 -7.97 -2.19 -8.26
CA VAL A 92 -8.21 -1.22 -9.33
C VAL A 92 -9.61 -1.51 -9.89
N ASP A 93 -10.49 -0.50 -9.92
CA ASP A 93 -11.88 -0.60 -10.32
C ASP A 93 -12.65 -1.75 -9.63
N GLY A 94 -12.38 -1.94 -8.33
CA GLY A 94 -12.97 -3.00 -7.51
C GLY A 94 -12.28 -4.36 -7.61
N GLU A 95 -11.48 -4.62 -8.64
CA GLU A 95 -10.78 -5.88 -8.86
C GLU A 95 -9.47 -5.95 -8.09
N MET A 96 -9.25 -7.08 -7.41
CA MET A 96 -8.01 -7.32 -6.66
C MET A 96 -6.81 -7.44 -7.59
N ILE A 97 -5.65 -6.97 -7.15
CA ILE A 97 -4.37 -7.15 -7.84
C ILE A 97 -4.16 -8.63 -8.23
N PRO A 98 -3.78 -8.96 -9.47
CA PRO A 98 -3.47 -10.33 -9.87
C PRO A 98 -2.29 -10.90 -9.09
N LYS A 99 -2.38 -12.18 -8.68
CA LYS A 99 -1.29 -12.90 -7.97
C LYS A 99 0.06 -12.74 -8.68
N GLN A 100 0.06 -12.83 -10.01
CA GLN A 100 1.29 -12.74 -10.80
C GLN A 100 1.94 -11.35 -10.70
N LYS A 101 1.16 -10.28 -10.54
CA LYS A 101 1.71 -8.92 -10.34
C LYS A 101 2.42 -8.81 -8.99
N VAL A 102 1.87 -9.43 -7.94
CA VAL A 102 2.52 -9.49 -6.62
C VAL A 102 3.85 -10.24 -6.71
N VAL A 103 3.85 -11.42 -7.33
CA VAL A 103 5.06 -12.24 -7.52
C VAL A 103 6.13 -11.47 -8.30
N ASN A 104 5.76 -10.92 -9.44
CA ASN A 104 6.71 -10.21 -10.32
C ASN A 104 7.34 -8.99 -9.62
N PHE A 105 6.56 -8.25 -8.85
CA PHE A 105 7.06 -7.09 -8.11
C PHE A 105 8.08 -7.51 -7.05
N VAL A 106 7.74 -8.52 -6.24
CA VAL A 106 8.62 -9.01 -5.19
C VAL A 106 9.89 -9.62 -5.79
N ASP A 107 9.78 -10.50 -6.78
CA ASP A 107 10.94 -11.11 -7.44
C ASP A 107 11.89 -10.05 -8.01
N LYS A 108 11.34 -9.02 -8.65
CA LYS A 108 12.13 -7.95 -9.27
C LYS A 108 12.86 -7.09 -8.23
N HIS A 109 12.25 -6.85 -7.08
CA HIS A 109 12.73 -5.86 -6.11
C HIS A 109 13.19 -6.45 -4.78
N HIS A 110 13.15 -7.79 -4.62
CA HIS A 110 13.49 -8.51 -3.40
C HIS A 110 14.81 -8.03 -2.74
N GLY A 111 15.90 -7.97 -3.53
CA GLY A 111 17.21 -7.56 -3.01
C GLY A 111 17.18 -6.15 -2.39
N LYS A 112 16.48 -5.21 -3.02
CA LYS A 112 16.37 -3.83 -2.52
C LYS A 112 15.45 -3.72 -1.30
N MET A 113 14.40 -4.53 -1.23
CA MET A 113 13.54 -4.63 -0.05
C MET A 113 14.32 -5.10 1.18
N VAL A 114 15.16 -6.12 1.00
CA VAL A 114 16.02 -6.66 2.07
C VAL A 114 17.10 -5.65 2.46
N GLU A 115 17.79 -5.04 1.48
CA GLU A 115 18.84 -4.03 1.72
C GLU A 115 18.33 -2.85 2.57
N LEU A 116 17.11 -2.39 2.28
CA LEU A 116 16.47 -1.27 2.98
C LEU A 116 15.73 -1.70 4.25
N GLU A 117 15.71 -3.00 4.58
CA GLU A 117 14.95 -3.56 5.71
C GLU A 117 13.49 -3.07 5.73
N LEU A 118 12.82 -3.12 4.59
CA LEU A 118 11.43 -2.68 4.51
C LEU A 118 10.51 -3.54 5.37
N SER A 119 9.61 -2.90 6.08
CA SER A 119 8.52 -3.59 6.77
C SER A 119 7.49 -4.12 5.77
N PHE A 120 6.69 -5.09 6.21
CA PHE A 120 5.55 -5.60 5.44
C PHE A 120 4.66 -4.49 4.88
N PHE A 121 4.34 -3.48 5.71
CA PHE A 121 3.44 -2.41 5.31
C PHE A 121 4.10 -1.49 4.27
N GLU A 122 5.38 -1.17 4.42
CA GLU A 122 6.14 -0.39 3.43
C GLU A 122 6.21 -1.11 2.09
N MET A 123 6.48 -2.42 2.09
CA MET A 123 6.50 -3.22 0.86
C MET A 123 5.12 -3.27 0.18
N THR A 124 4.06 -3.43 0.98
CA THR A 124 2.69 -3.50 0.47
C THR A 124 2.22 -2.15 -0.10
N ALA A 125 2.54 -1.04 0.56
CA ALA A 125 2.24 0.31 0.06
C ALA A 125 2.99 0.60 -1.26
N ALA A 126 4.27 0.28 -1.34
CA ALA A 126 5.06 0.45 -2.55
C ALA A 126 4.54 -0.41 -3.72
N LEU A 127 4.16 -1.66 -3.45
CA LEU A 127 3.50 -2.53 -4.43
C LEU A 127 2.19 -1.92 -4.95
N ALA A 128 1.38 -1.34 -4.05
CA ALA A 128 0.14 -0.67 -4.46
C ALA A 128 0.41 0.51 -5.38
N PHE A 129 1.37 1.37 -5.03
CA PHE A 129 1.74 2.52 -5.85
C PHE A 129 2.26 2.11 -7.23
N ASP A 130 3.13 1.09 -7.30
CA ASP A 130 3.65 0.57 -8.56
C ASP A 130 2.53 -0.03 -9.43
N TYR A 131 1.64 -0.82 -8.82
CA TYR A 131 0.51 -1.42 -9.54
C TYR A 131 -0.49 -0.38 -10.04
N PHE A 132 -0.78 0.67 -9.26
CA PHE A 132 -1.67 1.75 -9.68
C PHE A 132 -1.09 2.52 -10.87
N ALA A 133 0.20 2.85 -10.81
CA ALA A 133 0.90 3.51 -11.92
C ALA A 133 0.92 2.66 -13.20
N GLN A 134 1.20 1.35 -13.08
CA GLN A 134 1.18 0.43 -14.23
C GLN A 134 -0.22 0.16 -14.78
N SER A 135 -1.25 0.43 -14.00
CA SER A 135 -2.66 0.24 -14.38
C SER A 135 -3.34 1.51 -14.87
N ASP A 136 -2.57 2.59 -15.11
CA ASP A 136 -3.07 3.89 -15.54
C ASP A 136 -4.22 4.43 -14.64
N VAL A 137 -4.09 4.23 -13.32
CA VAL A 137 -5.04 4.77 -12.35
C VAL A 137 -5.00 6.29 -12.39
N GLU A 138 -6.18 6.92 -12.46
CA GLU A 138 -6.31 8.38 -12.47
C GLU A 138 -6.32 8.93 -11.04
N VAL A 139 -7.05 8.26 -10.14
CA VAL A 139 -7.17 8.64 -8.73
C VAL A 139 -7.16 7.41 -7.84
N ALA A 140 -6.34 7.44 -6.79
CA ALA A 140 -6.26 6.37 -5.80
C ALA A 140 -6.73 6.85 -4.42
N VAL A 141 -7.57 6.06 -3.78
CA VAL A 141 -7.96 6.23 -2.38
C VAL A 141 -7.00 5.41 -1.54
N ILE A 142 -6.26 6.06 -0.67
CA ILE A 142 -5.19 5.48 0.13
C ILE A 142 -5.55 5.58 1.61
N GLU A 143 -5.81 4.43 2.23
CA GLU A 143 -6.03 4.31 3.68
C GLU A 143 -4.68 4.26 4.41
N THR A 144 -4.54 5.03 5.52
CA THR A 144 -3.38 4.88 6.42
C THR A 144 -3.45 3.55 7.18
N GLY A 145 -2.31 2.95 7.46
CA GLY A 145 -2.24 1.77 8.30
C GLY A 145 -2.37 2.11 9.78
N LEU A 146 -1.53 3.02 10.28
CA LEU A 146 -1.48 3.40 11.68
C LEU A 146 -1.09 4.88 11.83
N GLY A 147 -1.93 5.64 12.52
CA GLY A 147 -1.70 7.07 12.73
C GLY A 147 -1.86 7.86 11.44
N GLY A 148 -0.83 8.55 11.00
CA GLY A 148 -0.86 9.38 9.78
C GLY A 148 0.54 9.89 9.42
N ARG A 149 1.10 10.82 10.23
CA ARG A 149 2.33 11.55 9.90
C ARG A 149 3.53 10.66 9.54
N LEU A 150 3.72 9.53 10.24
CA LEU A 150 4.82 8.58 10.01
C LEU A 150 4.34 7.26 9.39
N ASP A 151 3.10 7.23 8.91
CA ASP A 151 2.58 6.08 8.16
C ASP A 151 3.26 6.00 6.78
N ALA A 152 3.59 4.79 6.34
CA ALA A 152 4.29 4.59 5.07
C ALA A 152 3.53 5.14 3.85
N THR A 153 2.21 5.32 3.96
CA THR A 153 1.42 5.95 2.90
C THR A 153 1.63 7.46 2.81
N ASN A 154 2.17 8.11 3.85
CA ASN A 154 2.32 9.58 3.91
C ASN A 154 3.53 10.13 3.12
N ILE A 155 3.92 9.43 2.05
CA ILE A 155 4.87 9.90 1.03
C ILE A 155 4.15 10.43 -0.23
N ILE A 156 2.83 10.43 -0.21
CA ILE A 156 1.97 11.00 -1.26
C ILE A 156 1.67 12.48 -0.99
N VAL A 157 1.23 13.18 -2.03
CA VAL A 157 0.71 14.55 -1.94
C VAL A 157 -0.77 14.51 -2.34
N PRO A 158 -1.69 14.32 -1.38
CA PRO A 158 -3.09 14.11 -1.70
C PRO A 158 -3.80 15.39 -2.12
N LEU A 159 -4.78 15.28 -3.03
CA LEU A 159 -5.72 16.36 -3.34
C LEU A 159 -6.63 16.66 -2.15
N VAL A 160 -7.02 15.61 -1.42
CA VAL A 160 -7.89 15.69 -0.25
C VAL A 160 -7.38 14.72 0.81
N SER A 161 -7.37 15.19 2.07
CA SER A 161 -7.16 14.34 3.24
C SER A 161 -8.45 14.27 4.06
N VAL A 162 -8.83 13.06 4.45
CA VAL A 162 -10.04 12.75 5.20
C VAL A 162 -9.65 12.19 6.56
N ILE A 163 -10.27 12.68 7.63
CA ILE A 163 -10.13 12.13 9.00
C ILE A 163 -11.50 11.62 9.43
N THR A 164 -11.57 10.32 9.79
CA THR A 164 -12.80 9.63 10.22
C THR A 164 -12.94 9.51 11.72
#